data_84c2a7a96d421060bc0b5ac13c4326fa
#
_entry.id   84c2a7a96d421060bc0b5ac13c4326fa
#
_cell.length_a   1.000
_cell.length_b   1.000
_cell.length_c   1.000
_cell.angle_alpha   90.00
_cell.angle_beta   90.00
_cell.angle_gamma   90.00
#
_symmetry.space_group_name_H-M   'P 1'
#
loop_
_entity.id
_entity.type
_entity.pdbx_description
1 polymer ?
#
loop_
_entity_poly.entity_id
_entity_poly.type
_entity_poly.pdbx_seq_one_letter_code
_entity_poly.pdbx_strand_id
1 'polypeptide(L)'
;LPAGLQVDRLSALDGSGAEATIEWAINTEEVDVAGKKEKRKLLTVHLPIGQPQRFSLKLLGQLGKRTKPGELPIPKLDVLDVQRQEGEIVIAPDRDMDVDASNLSGLERVPGMEVVGWLNEQQRPLAKLAMKFRSAKYDALLKFTPRTPRITATTLTNVHITPKEIQETLFFRFHVLDAGVRELSVIVPKAFEKARLPEALRQSGRVLQKIVEPATGPDGKPLAGWVKIRFVLPEFVDGQIDVGLTYDRLLTEQKQVVAIP
;
A
#
# COMPACT_ATOMS: atom_id res chain seq x y z
N LEU A 1 -22.06 5.38 -16.16
CA LEU A 1 -20.79 5.39 -15.41
C LEU A 1 -20.83 6.40 -14.26
N PRO A 2 -20.09 6.18 -13.15
CA PRO A 2 -19.91 7.16 -12.10
C PRO A 2 -19.34 8.49 -12.64
N ALA A 3 -19.86 9.62 -12.18
CA ALA A 3 -19.45 10.94 -12.69
C ALA A 3 -17.93 11.21 -12.55
N GLY A 4 -17.30 10.70 -11.49
CA GLY A 4 -15.87 10.84 -11.25
C GLY A 4 -14.96 9.85 -11.97
N LEU A 5 -15.51 8.86 -12.68
CA LEU A 5 -14.72 7.84 -13.38
C LEU A 5 -14.13 8.43 -14.66
N GLN A 6 -12.83 8.37 -14.78
CA GLN A 6 -12.08 8.61 -16.02
C GLN A 6 -11.73 7.25 -16.61
N VAL A 7 -12.17 6.99 -17.83
CA VAL A 7 -11.86 5.76 -18.56
C VAL A 7 -10.53 5.92 -19.26
N ASP A 8 -9.58 5.05 -18.93
CA ASP A 8 -8.25 5.07 -19.55
C ASP A 8 -8.19 4.15 -20.78
N ARG A 9 -8.87 3.01 -20.70
CA ARG A 9 -8.87 1.99 -21.77
C ARG A 9 -10.12 1.15 -21.73
N LEU A 10 -10.63 0.83 -22.92
CA LEU A 10 -11.66 -0.18 -23.12
C LEU A 10 -11.17 -1.17 -24.20
N SER A 11 -11.33 -2.46 -23.95
CA SER A 11 -11.05 -3.52 -24.91
C SER A 11 -12.13 -4.60 -24.88
N ALA A 12 -12.35 -5.26 -25.99
CA ALA A 12 -13.14 -6.47 -26.04
C ALA A 12 -12.22 -7.68 -25.85
N LEU A 13 -12.71 -8.69 -25.13
CA LEU A 13 -12.05 -9.98 -25.00
C LEU A 13 -12.83 -10.97 -25.87
N ASP A 14 -12.15 -11.64 -26.77
CA ASP A 14 -12.71 -12.75 -27.55
C ASP A 14 -12.82 -14.04 -26.71
N GLY A 15 -13.33 -15.10 -27.31
CA GLY A 15 -13.48 -16.40 -26.65
C GLY A 15 -12.14 -17.07 -26.26
N SER A 16 -11.01 -16.60 -26.78
CA SER A 16 -9.65 -17.05 -26.43
C SER A 16 -9.02 -16.19 -25.32
N GLY A 17 -9.66 -15.06 -24.95
CA GLY A 17 -9.13 -14.07 -24.03
C GLY A 17 -8.18 -13.05 -24.65
N ALA A 18 -8.03 -13.05 -25.99
CA ALA A 18 -7.24 -12.03 -26.68
C ALA A 18 -7.98 -10.69 -26.66
N GLU A 19 -7.22 -9.62 -26.36
CA GLU A 19 -7.76 -8.25 -26.32
C GLU A 19 -7.80 -7.63 -27.73
N ALA A 20 -8.98 -7.19 -28.15
CA ALA A 20 -9.18 -6.39 -29.36
C ALA A 20 -9.57 -4.96 -28.98
N THR A 21 -8.98 -4.00 -29.67
CA THR A 21 -9.37 -2.59 -29.53
C THR A 21 -10.75 -2.38 -30.14
N ILE A 22 -11.62 -1.68 -29.43
CA ILE A 22 -12.96 -1.33 -29.88
C ILE A 22 -13.16 0.19 -29.83
N GLU A 23 -14.02 0.69 -30.70
CA GLU A 23 -14.41 2.09 -30.70
C GLU A 23 -15.42 2.37 -29.58
N TRP A 24 -15.21 3.46 -28.87
CA TRP A 24 -16.09 3.90 -27.79
C TRP A 24 -16.11 5.41 -27.66
N ALA A 25 -17.18 5.94 -27.12
CA ALA A 25 -17.34 7.36 -26.83
C ALA A 25 -17.94 7.57 -25.44
N ILE A 26 -17.55 8.67 -24.79
CA ILE A 26 -18.16 9.10 -23.53
C ILE A 26 -18.92 10.39 -23.78
N ASN A 27 -20.21 10.36 -23.51
CA ASN A 27 -21.08 11.52 -23.49
C ASN A 27 -21.49 11.84 -22.05
N THR A 28 -21.69 13.12 -21.75
CA THR A 28 -22.26 13.54 -20.46
C THR A 28 -23.71 13.97 -20.71
N GLU A 29 -24.62 13.30 -20.07
CA GLU A 29 -26.06 13.60 -20.15
C GLU A 29 -26.56 14.13 -18.82
N GLU A 30 -27.48 15.11 -18.87
CA GLU A 30 -28.22 15.51 -17.69
C GLU A 30 -29.50 14.68 -17.62
N VAL A 31 -29.61 13.87 -16.56
CA VAL A 31 -30.79 13.02 -16.32
C VAL A 31 -31.52 13.59 -15.11
N ASP A 32 -32.82 13.75 -15.25
CA ASP A 32 -33.68 14.14 -14.11
C ASP A 32 -33.98 12.89 -13.26
N VAL A 33 -33.44 12.88 -12.04
CA VAL A 33 -33.67 11.82 -11.07
C VAL A 33 -34.44 12.40 -9.90
N ALA A 34 -35.72 12.10 -9.83
CA ALA A 34 -36.62 12.57 -8.76
C ALA A 34 -36.62 14.09 -8.59
N GLY A 35 -36.63 14.85 -9.70
CA GLY A 35 -36.67 16.33 -9.71
C GLY A 35 -35.31 16.99 -9.49
N LYS A 36 -34.22 16.21 -9.48
CA LYS A 36 -32.85 16.74 -9.42
C LYS A 36 -32.11 16.40 -10.70
N LYS A 37 -31.51 17.39 -11.33
CA LYS A 37 -30.64 17.19 -12.49
C LYS A 37 -29.30 16.61 -12.06
N GLU A 38 -29.05 15.37 -12.42
CA GLU A 38 -27.77 14.67 -12.21
C GLU A 38 -27.01 14.54 -13.53
N LYS A 39 -25.74 14.87 -13.52
CA LYS A 39 -24.84 14.61 -14.65
C LYS A 39 -24.39 13.17 -14.61
N ARG A 40 -24.76 12.41 -15.64
CA ARG A 40 -24.33 11.02 -15.81
C ARG A 40 -23.40 10.90 -17.01
N LYS A 41 -22.37 10.10 -16.90
CA LYS A 41 -21.50 9.72 -18.01
C LYS A 41 -22.07 8.47 -18.67
N LEU A 42 -22.38 8.57 -19.95
CA LEU A 42 -22.80 7.45 -20.80
C LEU A 42 -21.60 6.97 -21.62
N LEU A 43 -21.19 5.74 -21.43
CA LEU A 43 -20.20 5.07 -22.28
C LEU A 43 -20.94 4.31 -23.38
N THR A 44 -20.76 4.72 -24.59
CA THR A 44 -21.27 4.03 -25.78
C THR A 44 -20.13 3.22 -26.40
N VAL A 45 -20.38 1.94 -26.61
CA VAL A 45 -19.42 1.01 -27.21
C VAL A 45 -19.93 0.59 -28.57
N HIS A 46 -19.12 0.79 -29.60
CA HIS A 46 -19.44 0.41 -30.97
C HIS A 46 -18.87 -0.98 -31.24
N LEU A 47 -19.73 -1.98 -31.30
CA LEU A 47 -19.32 -3.36 -31.59
C LEU A 47 -19.25 -3.57 -33.10
N PRO A 48 -18.17 -4.19 -33.62
CA PRO A 48 -18.10 -4.56 -35.03
C PRO A 48 -19.20 -5.51 -35.43
N ILE A 49 -19.65 -5.42 -36.67
CA ILE A 49 -20.69 -6.32 -37.23
C ILE A 49 -20.13 -7.76 -37.19
N GLY A 50 -20.98 -8.72 -36.78
CA GLY A 50 -20.63 -10.15 -36.77
C GLY A 50 -19.96 -10.62 -35.49
N GLN A 51 -20.00 -9.84 -34.40
CA GLN A 51 -19.51 -10.28 -33.09
C GLN A 51 -20.27 -11.53 -32.59
N PRO A 52 -19.60 -12.44 -31.89
CA PRO A 52 -20.21 -13.62 -31.29
C PRO A 52 -21.30 -13.20 -30.28
N GLN A 53 -22.25 -14.06 -30.05
CA GLN A 53 -23.35 -13.83 -29.09
C GLN A 53 -22.87 -13.58 -27.65
N ARG A 54 -21.62 -13.93 -27.33
CA ARG A 54 -20.96 -13.69 -26.04
C ARG A 54 -19.63 -13.00 -26.26
N PHE A 55 -19.45 -11.87 -25.65
CA PHE A 55 -18.18 -11.15 -25.59
C PHE A 55 -18.01 -10.55 -24.19
N SER A 56 -16.77 -10.29 -23.81
CA SER A 56 -16.44 -9.63 -22.57
C SER A 56 -15.82 -8.28 -22.86
N LEU A 57 -16.18 -7.28 -22.08
CA LEU A 57 -15.57 -5.95 -22.13
C LEU A 57 -14.69 -5.77 -20.90
N LYS A 58 -13.49 -5.29 -21.12
CA LYS A 58 -12.55 -4.90 -20.08
C LYS A 58 -12.39 -3.40 -20.07
N LEU A 59 -12.89 -2.75 -19.03
CA LEU A 59 -12.79 -1.33 -18.82
C LEU A 59 -11.76 -1.07 -17.72
N LEU A 60 -10.75 -0.26 -18.04
CA LEU A 60 -9.78 0.28 -17.10
C LEU A 60 -10.03 1.76 -16.94
N GLY A 61 -9.96 2.24 -15.71
CA GLY A 61 -10.20 3.65 -15.43
C GLY A 61 -9.85 4.02 -14.00
N GLN A 62 -9.84 5.32 -13.74
CA GLN A 62 -9.51 5.89 -12.44
C GLN A 62 -10.69 6.70 -11.92
N LEU A 63 -11.00 6.52 -10.65
CA LEU A 63 -11.90 7.43 -9.95
C LEU A 63 -11.12 8.68 -9.54
N GLY A 64 -11.70 9.86 -9.78
CA GLY A 64 -11.08 11.13 -9.40
C GLY A 64 -10.77 11.23 -7.90
N LYS A 65 -10.03 12.27 -7.52
CA LYS A 65 -9.58 12.50 -6.12
C LYS A 65 -10.77 12.43 -5.16
N ARG A 66 -10.55 11.73 -4.04
CA ARG A 66 -11.54 11.60 -2.98
C ARG A 66 -11.79 12.95 -2.31
N THR A 67 -13.04 13.25 -2.05
CA THR A 67 -13.45 14.46 -1.32
C THR A 67 -13.32 14.30 0.20
N LYS A 68 -13.40 13.04 0.69
CA LYS A 68 -13.25 12.71 2.12
C LYS A 68 -12.21 11.60 2.29
N PRO A 69 -11.21 11.78 3.16
CA PRO A 69 -10.27 10.73 3.48
C PRO A 69 -10.99 9.55 4.15
N GLY A 70 -10.66 8.35 3.71
CA GLY A 70 -11.08 7.11 4.37
C GLY A 70 -12.44 6.54 3.96
N GLU A 71 -13.31 7.28 3.26
CA GLU A 71 -14.61 6.79 2.81
C GLU A 71 -14.78 6.93 1.30
N LEU A 72 -15.35 5.91 0.66
CA LEU A 72 -15.67 5.89 -0.77
C LEU A 72 -16.99 5.17 -1.00
N PRO A 73 -18.00 5.81 -1.58
CA PRO A 73 -19.17 5.08 -2.06
C PRO A 73 -18.73 4.11 -3.17
N ILE A 74 -19.33 2.93 -3.16
CA ILE A 74 -19.02 1.91 -4.17
C ILE A 74 -19.37 2.45 -5.57
N PRO A 75 -18.47 2.34 -6.57
CA PRO A 75 -18.78 2.80 -7.91
C PRO A 75 -19.87 1.95 -8.53
N LYS A 76 -20.90 2.60 -9.04
CA LYS A 76 -22.04 1.93 -9.69
C LYS A 76 -21.82 1.93 -11.19
N LEU A 77 -21.86 0.75 -11.78
CA LEU A 77 -21.90 0.55 -13.22
C LEU A 77 -23.29 0.03 -13.58
N ASP A 78 -24.01 0.79 -14.37
CA ASP A 78 -25.33 0.42 -14.86
C ASP A 78 -25.24 0.14 -16.35
N VAL A 79 -25.67 -1.04 -16.76
CA VAL A 79 -25.71 -1.44 -18.16
C VAL A 79 -27.13 -1.23 -18.66
N LEU A 80 -27.29 -0.37 -19.66
CA LEU A 80 -28.61 -0.02 -20.20
C LEU A 80 -29.11 -1.11 -21.15
N ASP A 81 -30.41 -1.18 -21.27
CA ASP A 81 -31.12 -2.06 -22.23
C ASP A 81 -30.85 -3.56 -22.02
N VAL A 82 -30.57 -3.97 -20.79
CA VAL A 82 -30.41 -5.38 -20.41
C VAL A 82 -31.58 -5.87 -19.55
N GLN A 83 -31.99 -7.10 -19.76
CA GLN A 83 -33.05 -7.72 -18.96
C GLN A 83 -32.60 -8.02 -17.53
N ARG A 84 -31.30 -8.30 -17.34
CA ARG A 84 -30.72 -8.65 -16.06
C ARG A 84 -29.25 -8.20 -16.01
N GLN A 85 -28.87 -7.64 -14.89
CA GLN A 85 -27.50 -7.31 -14.56
C GLN A 85 -27.13 -7.97 -13.24
N GLU A 86 -26.10 -8.78 -13.26
CA GLU A 86 -25.48 -9.40 -12.07
C GLU A 86 -23.98 -9.32 -12.20
N GLY A 87 -23.27 -9.43 -11.08
CA GLY A 87 -21.81 -9.37 -11.12
C GLY A 87 -21.15 -9.50 -9.77
N GLU A 88 -19.85 -9.37 -9.80
CA GLU A 88 -18.97 -9.49 -8.67
C GLU A 88 -18.12 -8.22 -8.54
N ILE A 89 -17.86 -7.81 -7.31
CA ILE A 89 -17.04 -6.66 -6.98
C ILE A 89 -15.95 -7.14 -6.03
N VAL A 90 -14.71 -6.90 -6.42
CA VAL A 90 -13.56 -7.19 -5.58
C VAL A 90 -12.83 -5.90 -5.28
N ILE A 91 -12.52 -5.69 -4.01
CA ILE A 91 -11.76 -4.54 -3.53
C ILE A 91 -10.39 -5.05 -3.09
N ALA A 92 -9.36 -4.50 -3.73
CA ALA A 92 -7.97 -4.74 -3.42
C ALA A 92 -7.35 -3.40 -2.97
N PRO A 93 -7.33 -3.09 -1.67
CA PRO A 93 -6.66 -1.90 -1.16
C PRO A 93 -5.15 -2.02 -1.26
N ASP A 94 -4.44 -0.91 -1.14
CA ASP A 94 -2.99 -0.92 -0.96
C ASP A 94 -2.61 -1.74 0.29
N ARG A 95 -1.38 -2.25 0.32
CA ARG A 95 -0.91 -3.17 1.37
C ARG A 95 -0.98 -2.60 2.78
N ASP A 96 -0.83 -1.28 2.91
CA ASP A 96 -0.86 -0.53 4.17
C ASP A 96 -2.27 -0.07 4.57
N MET A 97 -3.30 -0.54 3.86
CA MET A 97 -4.69 -0.17 4.11
C MET A 97 -5.55 -1.40 4.39
N ASP A 98 -6.48 -1.26 5.32
CA ASP A 98 -7.62 -2.14 5.48
C ASP A 98 -8.86 -1.53 4.84
N VAL A 99 -9.76 -2.38 4.39
CA VAL A 99 -11.05 -1.98 3.83
C VAL A 99 -12.17 -2.75 4.48
N ASP A 100 -13.22 -2.05 4.83
CA ASP A 100 -14.50 -2.63 5.23
C ASP A 100 -15.64 -1.96 4.45
N ALA A 101 -16.79 -2.64 4.34
CA ALA A 101 -17.98 -2.11 3.70
C ALA A 101 -19.12 -2.03 4.70
N SER A 102 -19.81 -0.89 4.70
CA SER A 102 -20.99 -0.63 5.50
C SER A 102 -22.16 -0.22 4.60
N ASN A 103 -23.36 -0.16 5.17
CA ASN A 103 -24.59 0.24 4.45
C ASN A 103 -24.83 -0.59 3.18
N LEU A 104 -24.62 -1.90 3.28
CA LEU A 104 -24.81 -2.83 2.17
C LEU A 104 -26.28 -2.88 1.77
N SER A 105 -26.56 -2.58 0.52
CA SER A 105 -27.88 -2.71 -0.10
C SER A 105 -27.71 -3.40 -1.46
N GLY A 106 -28.44 -4.49 -1.68
CA GLY A 106 -28.35 -5.27 -2.93
C GLY A 106 -27.01 -5.97 -3.16
N LEU A 107 -26.14 -6.02 -2.14
CA LEU A 107 -24.82 -6.64 -2.13
C LEU A 107 -24.76 -7.73 -1.08
N GLU A 108 -24.20 -8.86 -1.44
CA GLU A 108 -23.92 -10.00 -0.56
C GLU A 108 -22.39 -10.17 -0.44
N ARG A 109 -21.87 -10.20 0.79
CA ARG A 109 -20.45 -10.51 1.01
C ARG A 109 -20.23 -12.00 0.72
N VAL A 110 -19.18 -12.30 -0.01
CA VAL A 110 -18.77 -13.67 -0.33
C VAL A 110 -17.31 -13.89 0.03
N PRO A 111 -16.93 -15.14 0.34
CA PRO A 111 -15.53 -15.49 0.52
C PRO A 111 -14.73 -15.12 -0.74
N GLY A 112 -13.55 -14.51 -0.55
CA GLY A 112 -12.71 -14.08 -1.67
C GLY A 112 -12.39 -15.21 -2.65
N MET A 113 -12.26 -16.45 -2.18
CA MET A 113 -12.00 -17.62 -3.03
C MET A 113 -13.11 -17.93 -4.05
N GLU A 114 -14.34 -17.51 -3.82
CA GLU A 114 -15.46 -17.74 -4.75
C GLU A 114 -15.42 -16.81 -5.97
N VAL A 115 -14.74 -15.67 -5.86
CA VAL A 115 -14.71 -14.61 -6.90
C VAL A 115 -13.35 -14.40 -7.54
N VAL A 116 -12.34 -15.17 -7.16
CA VAL A 116 -10.97 -15.01 -7.70
C VAL A 116 -10.76 -15.61 -9.08
N GLY A 117 -11.75 -16.28 -9.65
CA GLY A 117 -11.61 -16.99 -10.95
C GLY A 117 -11.20 -16.07 -12.11
N TRP A 118 -11.61 -14.80 -12.09
CA TRP A 118 -11.29 -13.81 -13.12
C TRP A 118 -10.13 -12.87 -12.74
N LEU A 119 -9.62 -12.96 -11.49
CA LEU A 119 -8.44 -12.22 -11.05
C LEU A 119 -7.16 -12.96 -11.48
N ASN A 120 -6.16 -12.20 -11.92
CA ASN A 120 -4.84 -12.76 -12.17
C ASN A 120 -4.11 -13.13 -10.86
N GLU A 121 -3.03 -13.91 -10.95
CA GLU A 121 -2.28 -14.39 -9.78
C GLU A 121 -1.73 -13.26 -8.90
N GLN A 122 -1.40 -12.11 -9.48
CA GLN A 122 -0.89 -10.95 -8.76
C GLN A 122 -1.99 -10.20 -7.99
N GLN A 123 -3.22 -10.22 -8.50
CA GLN A 123 -4.37 -9.55 -7.90
C GLN A 123 -5.02 -10.37 -6.78
N ARG A 124 -5.01 -11.70 -6.90
CA ARG A 124 -5.66 -12.60 -5.92
C ARG A 124 -5.24 -12.35 -4.46
N PRO A 125 -3.94 -12.23 -4.12
CA PRO A 125 -3.52 -12.00 -2.74
C PRO A 125 -3.90 -10.60 -2.22
N LEU A 126 -4.18 -9.65 -3.10
CA LEU A 126 -4.57 -8.29 -2.75
C LEU A 126 -6.07 -8.15 -2.49
N ALA A 127 -6.87 -9.11 -2.93
CA ALA A 127 -8.33 -9.12 -2.73
C ALA A 127 -8.66 -9.27 -1.24
N LYS A 128 -9.22 -8.23 -0.62
CA LYS A 128 -9.58 -8.21 0.81
C LYS A 128 -11.07 -8.27 1.07
N LEU A 129 -11.85 -7.75 0.14
CA LEU A 129 -13.31 -7.74 0.24
C LEU A 129 -13.89 -8.15 -1.11
N ALA A 130 -14.81 -9.11 -1.08
CA ALA A 130 -15.53 -9.57 -2.24
C ALA A 130 -17.03 -9.53 -1.99
N MET A 131 -17.79 -9.11 -2.99
CA MET A 131 -19.24 -8.98 -2.92
C MET A 131 -19.86 -9.39 -4.25
N LYS A 132 -21.08 -9.91 -4.18
CA LYS A 132 -21.92 -10.24 -5.35
C LYS A 132 -23.17 -9.37 -5.36
N PHE A 133 -23.62 -9.00 -6.54
CA PHE A 133 -24.91 -8.35 -6.75
C PHE A 133 -25.73 -9.09 -7.83
N ARG A 134 -27.04 -9.02 -7.70
CA ARG A 134 -27.98 -9.66 -8.62
C ARG A 134 -28.88 -8.67 -9.35
N SER A 135 -28.66 -7.39 -9.13
CA SER A 135 -29.36 -6.30 -9.84
C SER A 135 -28.48 -5.05 -9.84
N ALA A 136 -28.71 -4.15 -10.80
CA ALA A 136 -28.03 -2.84 -10.88
C ALA A 136 -28.28 -1.93 -9.66
N LYS A 137 -29.32 -2.23 -8.86
CA LYS A 137 -29.68 -1.46 -7.67
C LYS A 137 -28.88 -1.96 -6.45
N TYR A 138 -27.62 -1.62 -6.39
CA TYR A 138 -26.76 -1.92 -5.23
C TYR A 138 -26.09 -0.66 -4.68
N ASP A 139 -25.76 -0.69 -3.40
CA ASP A 139 -25.04 0.39 -2.74
C ASP A 139 -24.18 -0.12 -1.59
N ALA A 140 -23.08 0.54 -1.32
CA ALA A 140 -22.26 0.37 -0.13
C ALA A 140 -21.35 1.56 0.07
N LEU A 141 -20.95 1.77 1.32
CA LEU A 141 -19.91 2.71 1.70
C LEU A 141 -18.66 1.92 2.11
N LEU A 142 -17.59 2.08 1.34
CA LEU A 142 -16.28 1.50 1.64
C LEU A 142 -15.55 2.42 2.61
N LYS A 143 -15.05 1.87 3.71
CA LYS A 143 -14.23 2.57 4.69
C LYS A 143 -12.82 2.02 4.63
N PHE A 144 -11.85 2.91 4.39
CA PHE A 144 -10.43 2.58 4.33
C PHE A 144 -9.75 3.10 5.58
N THR A 145 -9.02 2.24 6.27
CA THR A 145 -8.25 2.58 7.47
C THR A 145 -6.79 2.21 7.28
N PRO A 146 -5.84 3.12 7.56
CA PRO A 146 -4.43 2.76 7.55
C PRO A 146 -4.16 1.65 8.56
N ARG A 147 -3.33 0.67 8.18
CA ARG A 147 -2.81 -0.33 9.10
C ARG A 147 -1.70 0.25 9.94
N THR A 148 -1.63 -0.19 11.18
CA THR A 148 -0.49 0.12 12.03
C THR A 148 0.60 -0.92 11.81
N PRO A 149 1.83 -0.53 11.41
CA PRO A 149 2.92 -1.46 11.26
C PRO A 149 3.30 -2.08 12.60
N ARG A 150 3.52 -3.39 12.62
CA ARG A 150 4.06 -4.13 13.75
C ARG A 150 5.54 -4.40 13.47
N ILE A 151 6.41 -3.85 14.31
CA ILE A 151 7.85 -3.92 14.12
C ILE A 151 8.47 -4.71 15.29
N THR A 152 9.25 -5.72 14.96
CA THR A 152 10.13 -6.41 15.90
C THR A 152 11.57 -6.21 15.44
N ALA A 153 12.51 -6.18 16.38
CA ALA A 153 13.92 -6.00 16.09
C ALA A 153 14.78 -7.00 16.87
N THR A 154 15.80 -7.50 16.20
CA THR A 154 16.91 -8.26 16.81
C THR A 154 18.17 -7.47 16.64
N THR A 155 18.94 -7.34 17.72
CA THR A 155 20.23 -6.61 17.72
C THR A 155 21.38 -7.59 17.86
N LEU A 156 22.41 -7.41 17.05
CA LEU A 156 23.69 -8.08 17.18
C LEU A 156 24.79 -7.01 17.33
N THR A 157 25.57 -7.12 18.41
CA THR A 157 26.72 -6.27 18.64
C THR A 157 27.99 -7.06 18.34
N ASN A 158 28.85 -6.52 17.46
CA ASN A 158 30.18 -7.03 17.19
C ASN A 158 31.21 -6.01 17.67
N VAL A 159 32.17 -6.46 18.47
CA VAL A 159 33.25 -5.60 19.02
C VAL A 159 34.56 -6.19 18.57
N HIS A 160 35.33 -5.42 17.78
CA HIS A 160 36.66 -5.77 17.35
C HIS A 160 37.68 -4.87 18.12
N ILE A 161 38.58 -5.48 18.87
CA ILE A 161 39.53 -4.78 19.71
C ILE A 161 40.91 -5.01 19.15
N THR A 162 41.64 -3.90 18.89
CA THR A 162 43.05 -3.88 18.54
C THR A 162 43.84 -3.13 19.64
N PRO A 163 45.18 -3.17 19.64
CA PRO A 163 45.93 -2.40 20.60
C PRO A 163 45.75 -0.87 20.54
N LYS A 164 45.20 -0.36 19.44
CA LYS A 164 45.05 1.08 19.17
C LYS A 164 43.59 1.56 19.16
N GLU A 165 42.66 0.68 18.88
CA GLU A 165 41.28 1.06 18.66
C GLU A 165 40.32 -0.05 19.03
N ILE A 166 39.08 0.35 19.33
CA ILE A 166 37.94 -0.52 19.44
C ILE A 166 36.94 -0.11 18.34
N GLN A 167 36.60 -1.06 17.50
CA GLN A 167 35.53 -0.91 16.52
C GLN A 167 34.29 -1.62 17.02
N GLU A 168 33.21 -0.88 17.21
CA GLU A 168 31.91 -1.40 17.62
C GLU A 168 30.97 -1.34 16.44
N THR A 169 30.33 -2.47 16.10
CA THR A 169 29.33 -2.54 15.03
C THR A 169 28.03 -3.09 15.60
N LEU A 170 26.99 -2.30 15.52
CA LEU A 170 25.63 -2.67 15.88
C LEU A 170 24.87 -3.04 14.61
N PHE A 171 24.33 -4.23 14.57
CA PHE A 171 23.41 -4.67 13.51
C PHE A 171 22.02 -4.81 14.08
N PHE A 172 21.05 -4.23 13.38
CA PHE A 172 19.64 -4.31 13.71
C PHE A 172 18.91 -5.02 12.57
N ARG A 173 18.27 -6.12 12.87
CA ARG A 173 17.38 -6.83 11.97
C ARG A 173 15.96 -6.52 12.38
N PHE A 174 15.25 -5.75 11.55
CA PHE A 174 13.85 -5.45 11.75
C PHE A 174 12.99 -6.40 10.93
N HIS A 175 11.88 -6.84 11.52
CA HIS A 175 10.78 -7.49 10.82
C HIS A 175 9.58 -6.57 10.90
N VAL A 176 9.18 -6.05 9.75
CA VAL A 176 8.04 -5.14 9.58
C VAL A 176 6.87 -5.95 9.01
N LEU A 177 5.78 -5.98 9.73
CA LEU A 177 4.57 -6.74 9.41
C LEU A 177 3.36 -5.79 9.35
N ASP A 178 2.32 -6.25 8.67
CA ASP A 178 0.99 -5.62 8.57
C ASP A 178 0.94 -4.36 7.71
N ALA A 179 1.93 -3.48 7.75
CA ALA A 179 2.09 -2.31 6.87
C ALA A 179 3.55 -1.96 6.66
N GLY A 180 3.88 -1.37 5.52
CA GLY A 180 5.23 -0.89 5.24
C GLY A 180 5.59 0.37 6.03
N VAL A 181 6.89 0.59 6.24
CA VAL A 181 7.44 1.78 6.89
C VAL A 181 8.47 2.48 6.02
N ARG A 182 8.57 3.79 6.15
CA ARG A 182 9.63 4.60 5.53
C ARG A 182 10.73 5.00 6.51
N GLU A 183 10.50 4.76 7.79
CA GLU A 183 11.44 5.16 8.83
C GLU A 183 11.54 4.06 9.88
N LEU A 184 12.77 3.80 10.32
CA LEU A 184 13.07 2.93 11.45
C LEU A 184 13.92 3.72 12.44
N SER A 185 13.73 3.48 13.73
CA SER A 185 14.46 4.22 14.75
C SER A 185 15.02 3.27 15.80
N VAL A 186 16.19 3.62 16.30
CA VAL A 186 16.83 2.96 17.43
C VAL A 186 17.30 3.99 18.45
N ILE A 187 17.30 3.62 19.72
CA ILE A 187 17.90 4.42 20.79
C ILE A 187 19.21 3.74 21.17
N VAL A 188 20.31 4.47 21.07
CA VAL A 188 21.65 3.98 21.31
C VAL A 188 22.41 4.94 22.23
N PRO A 189 23.49 4.49 22.89
CA PRO A 189 24.35 5.39 23.69
C PRO A 189 24.84 6.59 22.88
N LYS A 190 24.96 7.76 23.50
CA LYS A 190 25.38 9.00 22.85
C LYS A 190 26.71 8.87 22.10
N ALA A 191 27.60 7.96 22.52
CA ALA A 191 28.83 7.65 21.82
C ALA A 191 28.61 7.33 20.33
N PHE A 192 27.44 6.71 19.97
CA PHE A 192 27.07 6.37 18.59
C PHE A 192 26.50 7.54 17.80
N GLU A 193 26.43 8.75 18.34
CA GLU A 193 26.01 9.95 17.59
C GLU A 193 26.81 10.10 16.29
N LYS A 194 28.17 9.88 16.39
CA LYS A 194 29.12 9.95 15.27
C LYS A 194 29.25 8.63 14.49
N ALA A 195 28.50 7.59 14.85
CA ALA A 195 28.56 6.32 14.14
C ALA A 195 28.17 6.48 12.68
N ARG A 196 28.82 5.74 11.81
CA ARG A 196 28.59 5.73 10.36
C ARG A 196 27.79 4.48 9.96
N LEU A 197 27.11 4.58 8.83
CA LEU A 197 26.54 3.40 8.19
C LEU A 197 27.67 2.54 7.63
N PRO A 198 27.63 1.21 7.81
CA PRO A 198 28.53 0.30 7.13
C PRO A 198 28.54 0.53 5.62
N GLU A 199 29.71 0.40 4.98
CA GLU A 199 29.89 0.70 3.56
C GLU A 199 28.89 -0.09 2.68
N ALA A 200 28.69 -1.37 2.96
CA ALA A 200 27.77 -2.22 2.23
C ALA A 200 26.31 -1.71 2.28
N LEU A 201 25.87 -1.15 3.41
CA LEU A 201 24.53 -0.55 3.52
C LEU A 201 24.42 0.78 2.78
N ARG A 202 25.47 1.57 2.81
CA ARG A 202 25.54 2.84 2.10
C ARG A 202 25.51 2.64 0.59
N GLN A 203 26.24 1.66 0.08
CA GLN A 203 26.28 1.33 -1.36
C GLN A 203 25.00 0.66 -1.84
N SER A 204 24.28 -0.07 -0.99
CA SER A 204 23.01 -0.72 -1.36
C SER A 204 21.86 0.25 -1.61
N GLY A 205 21.98 1.52 -1.21
CA GLY A 205 20.93 2.52 -1.31
C GLY A 205 19.68 2.23 -0.43
N ARG A 206 19.73 1.21 0.42
CA ARG A 206 18.60 0.82 1.29
C ARG A 206 18.27 1.83 2.38
N VAL A 207 19.23 2.66 2.75
CA VAL A 207 19.06 3.76 3.69
C VAL A 207 19.46 5.05 3.00
N LEU A 208 18.52 5.98 2.81
CA LEU A 208 18.78 7.29 2.21
C LEU A 208 19.53 8.21 3.15
N GLN A 209 19.10 8.23 4.42
CA GLN A 209 19.61 9.18 5.40
C GLN A 209 19.59 8.59 6.81
N LYS A 210 20.65 8.90 7.56
CA LYS A 210 20.72 8.72 9.01
C LYS A 210 20.52 10.08 9.68
N ILE A 211 19.51 10.20 10.54
CA ILE A 211 19.21 11.40 11.30
C ILE A 211 19.45 11.09 12.78
N VAL A 212 20.13 12.00 13.48
CA VAL A 212 20.38 11.87 14.92
C VAL A 212 19.55 12.92 15.66
N GLU A 213 18.82 12.47 16.66
CA GLU A 213 17.92 13.29 17.46
C GLU A 213 18.15 13.00 18.95
N PRO A 214 17.83 13.93 19.87
CA PRO A 214 17.81 13.62 21.30
C PRO A 214 16.86 12.45 21.58
N ALA A 215 17.29 11.49 22.38
CA ALA A 215 16.43 10.39 22.79
C ALA A 215 15.44 10.86 23.86
N THR A 216 14.20 10.43 23.74
CA THR A 216 13.13 10.66 24.72
C THR A 216 12.60 9.33 25.23
N GLY A 217 12.32 9.23 26.52
CA GLY A 217 11.68 8.07 27.12
C GLY A 217 10.16 8.00 26.79
N PRO A 218 9.49 6.91 27.20
CA PRO A 218 8.05 6.75 27.03
C PRO A 218 7.21 7.85 27.69
N ASP A 219 7.77 8.49 28.72
CA ASP A 219 7.18 9.63 29.45
C ASP A 219 7.43 10.99 28.80
N GLY A 220 8.06 11.00 27.61
CA GLY A 220 8.41 12.22 26.85
C GLY A 220 9.62 12.98 27.40
N LYS A 221 10.29 12.49 28.47
CA LYS A 221 11.45 13.16 29.04
C LYS A 221 12.73 12.79 28.29
N PRO A 222 13.70 13.71 28.17
CA PRO A 222 14.98 13.43 27.56
C PRO A 222 15.74 12.32 28.31
N LEU A 223 16.28 11.37 27.58
CA LEU A 223 17.16 10.33 28.12
C LEU A 223 18.60 10.82 28.08
N ALA A 224 19.15 11.20 29.23
CA ALA A 224 20.54 11.64 29.34
C ALA A 224 21.48 10.51 28.93
N GLY A 225 22.48 10.81 28.09
CA GLY A 225 23.46 9.84 27.62
C GLY A 225 23.00 8.95 26.45
N TRP A 226 21.83 9.20 25.91
CA TRP A 226 21.25 8.43 24.78
C TRP A 226 20.88 9.33 23.63
N VAL A 227 20.95 8.79 22.41
CA VAL A 227 20.48 9.44 21.19
C VAL A 227 19.53 8.51 20.43
N LYS A 228 18.57 9.09 19.74
CA LYS A 228 17.71 8.40 18.79
C LYS A 228 18.32 8.53 17.40
N ILE A 229 18.57 7.42 16.77
CA ILE A 229 19.02 7.38 15.38
C ILE A 229 17.85 6.91 14.53
N ARG A 230 17.48 7.72 13.55
CA ARG A 230 16.42 7.45 12.60
C ARG A 230 17.02 7.16 11.23
N PHE A 231 16.63 6.01 10.67
CA PHE A 231 16.99 5.59 9.33
C PHE A 231 15.82 5.90 8.39
N VAL A 232 16.05 6.72 7.39
CA VAL A 232 15.06 7.04 6.35
C VAL A 232 15.30 6.13 5.17
N LEU A 233 14.23 5.44 4.75
CA LEU A 233 14.24 4.49 3.64
C LEU A 233 13.74 5.15 2.34
N PRO A 234 14.20 4.72 1.16
CA PRO A 234 13.81 5.31 -0.13
C PRO A 234 12.33 5.11 -0.44
N GLU A 235 11.75 4.01 0.02
CA GLU A 235 10.37 3.62 -0.24
C GLU A 235 9.74 2.97 1.00
N PHE A 236 8.45 2.69 0.94
CA PHE A 236 7.80 1.87 1.96
C PHE A 236 8.31 0.44 1.86
N VAL A 237 8.86 -0.06 2.95
CA VAL A 237 9.43 -1.42 3.03
C VAL A 237 8.67 -2.23 4.07
N ASP A 238 8.24 -3.41 3.69
CA ASP A 238 7.70 -4.47 4.53
C ASP A 238 8.68 -5.67 4.56
N GLY A 239 8.51 -6.58 5.50
CA GLY A 239 9.36 -7.74 5.66
C GLY A 239 10.64 -7.45 6.43
N GLN A 240 11.74 -8.13 6.08
CA GLN A 240 13.01 -8.04 6.79
C GLN A 240 13.88 -6.90 6.26
N ILE A 241 14.36 -6.06 7.17
CA ILE A 241 15.28 -4.95 6.88
C ILE A 241 16.45 -5.05 7.84
N ASP A 242 17.66 -5.10 7.31
CA ASP A 242 18.89 -5.10 8.07
C ASP A 242 19.55 -3.71 7.96
N VAL A 243 19.82 -3.07 9.08
CA VAL A 243 20.59 -1.81 9.17
C VAL A 243 21.70 -1.95 10.18
N GLY A 244 22.72 -1.11 10.08
CA GLY A 244 23.85 -1.18 10.98
C GLY A 244 24.50 0.18 11.26
N LEU A 245 25.23 0.23 12.34
CA LEU A 245 26.03 1.39 12.77
C LEU A 245 27.43 0.92 13.12
N THR A 246 28.44 1.59 12.63
CA THR A 246 29.84 1.34 13.00
C THR A 246 30.40 2.56 13.69
N TYR A 247 31.04 2.37 14.83
CA TYR A 247 31.68 3.41 15.62
C TYR A 247 33.08 2.96 15.98
N ASP A 248 34.07 3.79 15.69
CA ASP A 248 35.47 3.54 16.00
C ASP A 248 35.88 4.43 17.19
N ARG A 249 36.52 3.83 18.17
CA ARG A 249 37.01 4.49 19.36
C ARG A 249 38.53 4.24 19.51
N LEU A 250 39.31 5.31 19.53
CA LEU A 250 40.72 5.21 19.77
C LEU A 250 41.00 4.93 21.25
N LEU A 251 41.93 4.01 21.53
CA LEU A 251 42.42 3.75 22.86
C LEU A 251 43.51 4.76 23.19
N THR A 252 43.30 5.52 24.25
CA THR A 252 44.24 6.58 24.68
C THR A 252 45.12 6.12 25.82
N GLU A 253 44.80 5.00 26.47
CA GLU A 253 45.50 4.48 27.65
C GLU A 253 45.74 2.96 27.51
N GLN A 254 46.81 2.45 28.15
CA GLN A 254 47.10 1.01 28.14
C GLN A 254 46.06 0.16 28.87
N LYS A 255 45.33 0.75 29.82
CA LYS A 255 44.20 0.10 30.51
C LYS A 255 42.99 1.02 30.46
N GLN A 256 41.99 0.64 29.73
CA GLN A 256 40.75 1.40 29.61
C GLN A 256 39.55 0.47 29.81
N VAL A 257 38.61 0.91 30.66
CA VAL A 257 37.34 0.23 30.83
C VAL A 257 36.33 0.79 29.81
N VAL A 258 35.79 -0.07 28.99
CA VAL A 258 34.83 0.31 27.95
C VAL A 258 33.54 -0.44 28.20
N ALA A 259 32.41 0.29 28.32
CA ALA A 259 31.10 -0.30 28.37
C ALA A 259 30.72 -0.72 26.94
N ILE A 260 30.28 -1.96 26.79
CA ILE A 260 29.69 -2.50 25.55
C ILE A 260 28.20 -2.17 25.58
N PRO A 261 27.62 -1.61 24.51
CA PRO A 261 26.24 -1.22 24.44
C PRO A 261 25.27 -2.42 24.38
#